data_0532b9ccc93a368293843a8b12dc76d3
#
_entry.id   0532b9ccc93a368293843a8b12dc76d3
#
_cell.length_a   1.000
_cell.length_b   1.000
_cell.length_c   1.000
_cell.angle_alpha   90.00
_cell.angle_beta   90.00
_cell.angle_gamma   90.00
#
_symmetry.space_group_name_H-M   'P 1'
#
loop_
_entity.id
_entity.type
_entity.pdbx_description
1 polymer ?
#
loop_
_entity_poly.entity_id
_entity_poly.type
_entity_poly.pdbx_seq_one_letter_code
_entity_poly.pdbx_strand_id
1 'polypeptide(L)'
;MKNKFLLTLCLFSFFIVESVHAFEIDRRREQFSKQYGQLFVPLPYSLPGLGTGLLFIGNFGNIADTTTDFAAIGGIGDAEFIFTFLDELFLAPDLLYLQYLRAHGFKFALQQYSSRGMNTSKNDFKYGIGNSWDLDSPTLKLTFMDRMLEIGLGFNKQSGKFQKFVTPDENDPTKQGETVATFDPGLEINIANKIELSTRIDYTDDYRDPRKGIRNSLFLDRQTATTSSEPSFDVVTNDLQIYIPVLEKSTIV
;
A
#
# COMPACT_ATOMS: atom_id res chain seq x y z
N MET A 1 -17.90 -5.19 35.44
CA MET A 1 -17.55 -6.20 34.43
C MET A 1 -16.61 -5.69 33.35
N LYS A 2 -16.65 -4.41 32.93
CA LYS A 2 -15.77 -3.84 31.86
C LYS A 2 -14.26 -3.91 32.19
N ASN A 3 -13.85 -3.71 33.42
CA ASN A 3 -12.42 -3.68 33.79
C ASN A 3 -11.74 -5.07 33.79
N LYS A 4 -12.49 -6.15 33.96
CA LYS A 4 -11.91 -7.51 33.92
C LYS A 4 -11.62 -7.96 32.50
N PHE A 5 -12.43 -7.52 31.51
CA PHE A 5 -12.22 -7.82 30.11
C PHE A 5 -10.95 -7.13 29.56
N LEU A 6 -10.75 -5.87 29.94
CA LEU A 6 -9.57 -5.09 29.54
C LEU A 6 -8.29 -5.70 30.13
N LEU A 7 -8.32 -6.12 31.40
CA LEU A 7 -7.18 -6.77 32.06
C LEU A 7 -6.85 -8.12 31.43
N THR A 8 -7.87 -8.90 31.06
CA THR A 8 -7.67 -10.19 30.35
C THR A 8 -7.12 -9.99 28.96
N LEU A 9 -7.54 -8.94 28.23
CA LEU A 9 -7.02 -8.60 26.91
C LEU A 9 -5.56 -8.14 26.99
N CYS A 10 -5.20 -7.32 27.99
CA CYS A 10 -3.82 -6.90 28.24
C CYS A 10 -2.91 -8.05 28.67
N LEU A 11 -3.40 -8.98 29.49
CA LEU A 11 -2.67 -10.17 29.87
C LEU A 11 -2.49 -11.13 28.70
N PHE A 12 -3.49 -11.26 27.83
CA PHE A 12 -3.40 -12.08 26.62
C PHE A 12 -2.40 -11.50 25.60
N SER A 13 -2.34 -10.17 25.48
CA SER A 13 -1.32 -9.51 24.64
C SER A 13 0.10 -9.66 25.22
N PHE A 14 0.26 -9.71 26.55
CA PHE A 14 1.57 -9.94 27.18
C PHE A 14 2.05 -11.40 26.97
N PHE A 15 1.16 -12.38 27.03
CA PHE A 15 1.51 -13.78 26.77
C PHE A 15 1.87 -14.07 25.31
N ILE A 16 1.33 -13.28 24.36
CA ILE A 16 1.71 -13.40 22.95
C ILE A 16 3.14 -12.87 22.71
N VAL A 17 3.57 -11.87 23.45
CA VAL A 17 4.90 -11.25 23.29
C VAL A 17 6.04 -12.18 23.79
N GLU A 18 5.81 -13.01 24.80
CA GLU A 18 6.87 -13.90 25.32
C GLU A 18 7.07 -15.19 24.49
N SER A 19 6.11 -15.54 23.63
CA SER A 19 6.22 -16.75 22.80
C SER A 19 6.66 -16.47 21.35
N VAL A 20 6.97 -15.22 21.01
CA VAL A 20 7.48 -14.88 19.69
C VAL A 20 8.99 -15.12 19.65
N HIS A 21 9.40 -16.38 19.69
CA HIS A 21 10.67 -16.78 19.13
C HIS A 21 10.63 -16.51 17.64
N ALA A 22 11.72 -15.94 17.11
CA ALA A 22 11.86 -15.60 15.72
C ALA A 22 11.25 -16.68 14.82
N PHE A 23 10.19 -16.32 14.07
CA PHE A 23 9.61 -17.20 13.08
C PHE A 23 10.59 -17.36 11.94
N GLU A 24 11.31 -18.46 11.93
CA GLU A 24 12.16 -18.84 10.83
C GLU A 24 11.33 -19.58 9.79
N ILE A 25 11.07 -18.96 8.67
CA ILE A 25 10.48 -19.62 7.51
C ILE A 25 11.63 -20.24 6.74
N ASP A 26 11.64 -21.57 6.60
CA ASP A 26 12.73 -22.32 5.97
C ASP A 26 13.04 -21.85 4.55
N ARG A 27 12.04 -21.31 3.85
CA ARG A 27 12.18 -20.75 2.51
C ARG A 27 12.74 -19.32 2.47
N ARG A 28 13.35 -18.84 3.53
CA ARG A 28 14.03 -17.57 3.60
C ARG A 28 15.53 -17.75 3.49
N ARG A 29 16.18 -17.12 2.50
CA ARG A 29 17.63 -17.22 2.35
C ARG A 29 18.37 -16.57 3.51
N GLU A 30 19.46 -17.20 3.96
CA GLU A 30 20.26 -16.73 5.12
C GLU A 30 20.89 -15.34 4.94
N GLN A 31 21.04 -14.88 3.70
CA GLN A 31 21.67 -13.58 3.40
C GLN A 31 20.85 -12.37 3.87
N PHE A 32 19.57 -12.55 4.19
CA PHE A 32 18.73 -11.47 4.71
C PHE A 32 18.85 -11.39 6.22
N SER A 33 19.05 -10.16 6.70
CA SER A 33 19.04 -9.91 8.13
C SER A 33 17.68 -10.27 8.72
N LYS A 34 17.69 -11.04 9.81
CA LYS A 34 16.52 -11.35 10.63
C LYS A 34 16.47 -10.49 11.88
N GLN A 35 17.48 -9.62 12.07
CA GLN A 35 17.56 -8.74 13.21
C GLN A 35 16.74 -7.49 13.00
N TYR A 36 16.23 -6.94 14.09
CA TYR A 36 15.56 -5.64 14.07
C TYR A 36 16.45 -4.59 13.43
N GLY A 37 15.86 -3.81 12.53
CA GLY A 37 16.50 -2.69 11.87
C GLY A 37 15.60 -1.49 11.82
N GLN A 38 16.18 -0.29 11.84
CA GLN A 38 15.43 0.95 11.68
C GLN A 38 16.17 1.92 10.78
N LEU A 39 15.41 2.68 10.01
CA LEU A 39 15.89 3.75 9.16
C LEU A 39 14.98 4.95 9.30
N PHE A 40 15.56 6.14 9.43
CA PHE A 40 14.84 7.40 9.36
C PHE A 40 15.59 8.37 8.45
N VAL A 41 14.89 8.88 7.41
CA VAL A 41 15.49 9.75 6.39
C VAL A 41 14.59 10.96 6.12
N PRO A 42 15.04 12.18 6.41
CA PRO A 42 14.43 13.40 5.93
C PRO A 42 14.93 13.71 4.50
N LEU A 43 14.01 14.02 3.59
CA LEU A 43 14.32 14.35 2.18
C LEU A 43 13.53 15.58 1.72
N PRO A 44 14.15 16.56 1.06
CA PRO A 44 13.39 17.61 0.40
C PRO A 44 12.60 17.01 -0.76
N TYR A 45 11.40 17.54 -1.02
CA TYR A 45 10.62 17.16 -2.19
C TYR A 45 10.21 18.40 -3.00
N SER A 46 9.97 18.16 -4.31
CA SER A 46 9.29 19.07 -5.19
C SER A 46 8.31 18.28 -6.03
N LEU A 47 7.01 18.53 -5.83
CA LEU A 47 5.92 17.82 -6.50
C LEU A 47 5.19 18.75 -7.46
N PRO A 48 5.05 18.36 -8.75
CA PRO A 48 4.31 19.15 -9.72
C PRO A 48 2.89 19.44 -9.27
N GLY A 49 2.48 20.70 -9.38
CA GLY A 49 1.14 21.16 -8.99
C GLY A 49 0.92 21.36 -7.49
N LEU A 50 1.79 20.81 -6.63
CA LEU A 50 1.70 20.92 -5.18
C LEU A 50 2.78 21.82 -4.56
N GLY A 51 3.94 21.95 -5.23
CA GLY A 51 5.05 22.76 -4.71
C GLY A 51 6.12 21.94 -3.99
N THR A 52 6.67 22.48 -2.92
CA THR A 52 7.88 21.97 -2.25
C THR A 52 7.63 21.69 -0.77
N GLY A 53 8.51 20.90 -0.18
CA GLY A 53 8.43 20.58 1.24
C GLY A 53 9.50 19.60 1.70
N LEU A 54 9.21 18.92 2.81
CA LEU A 54 10.08 17.94 3.42
C LEU A 54 9.32 16.63 3.63
N LEU A 55 9.92 15.54 3.16
CA LEU A 55 9.49 14.16 3.43
C LEU A 55 10.24 13.60 4.62
N PHE A 56 9.56 12.78 5.41
CA PHE A 56 10.14 11.96 6.46
C PHE A 56 9.80 10.52 6.14
N ILE A 57 10.82 9.69 5.93
CA ILE A 57 10.67 8.26 5.67
C ILE A 57 11.19 7.52 6.89
N GLY A 58 10.31 6.75 7.53
CA GLY A 58 10.64 5.83 8.61
C GLY A 58 10.41 4.40 8.19
N ASN A 59 11.34 3.51 8.50
CA ASN A 59 11.18 2.08 8.31
C ASN A 59 11.71 1.34 9.55
N PHE A 60 10.93 0.37 10.02
CA PHE A 60 11.22 -0.52 11.13
C PHE A 60 11.04 -1.94 10.62
N GLY A 61 12.13 -2.65 10.41
CA GLY A 61 12.13 -4.01 9.89
C GLY A 61 12.35 -5.05 10.96
N ASN A 62 11.79 -6.24 10.76
CA ASN A 62 11.91 -7.39 11.66
C ASN A 62 11.52 -7.05 13.12
N ILE A 63 10.37 -6.41 13.30
CA ILE A 63 9.86 -6.01 14.62
C ILE A 63 9.67 -7.24 15.50
N ALA A 64 10.21 -7.21 16.72
CA ALA A 64 10.19 -8.30 17.68
C ALA A 64 10.80 -9.61 17.14
N ASP A 65 11.87 -9.49 16.33
CA ASP A 65 12.57 -10.61 15.68
C ASP A 65 11.65 -11.50 14.80
N THR A 66 10.58 -10.90 14.29
CA THR A 66 9.68 -11.51 13.31
C THR A 66 9.93 -10.92 11.92
N THR A 67 9.18 -11.38 10.91
CA THR A 67 9.19 -10.76 9.58
C THR A 67 8.28 -9.53 9.47
N THR A 68 7.75 -9.03 10.58
CA THR A 68 6.88 -7.86 10.61
C THR A 68 7.67 -6.59 10.32
N ASP A 69 7.28 -5.90 9.27
CA ASP A 69 7.84 -4.61 8.88
C ASP A 69 6.80 -3.50 9.01
N PHE A 70 7.22 -2.34 9.49
CA PHE A 70 6.41 -1.13 9.50
C PHE A 70 7.15 -0.01 8.80
N ALA A 71 6.48 0.64 7.85
CA ALA A 71 7.00 1.83 7.20
C ALA A 71 6.03 2.99 7.33
N ALA A 72 6.55 4.20 7.45
CA ALA A 72 5.78 5.43 7.42
C ALA A 72 6.48 6.47 6.54
N ILE A 73 5.69 7.19 5.73
CA ILE A 73 6.16 8.31 4.92
C ILE A 73 5.23 9.48 5.22
N GLY A 74 5.78 10.56 5.77
CA GLY A 74 5.06 11.80 6.03
C GLY A 74 5.61 12.94 5.19
N GLY A 75 4.74 13.81 4.69
CA GLY A 75 5.09 15.04 3.97
C GLY A 75 4.56 16.26 4.70
N ILE A 76 5.37 17.31 4.79
CA ILE A 76 4.98 18.63 5.30
C ILE A 76 5.44 19.71 4.34
N GLY A 77 4.68 20.80 4.25
CA GLY A 77 4.96 21.92 3.34
C GLY A 77 3.74 22.27 2.50
N ASP A 78 3.93 22.39 1.19
CA ASP A 78 2.82 22.68 0.26
C ASP A 78 1.89 21.47 0.11
N ALA A 79 2.43 20.24 0.20
CA ALA A 79 1.67 19.00 0.41
C ALA A 79 1.81 18.52 1.85
N GLU A 80 0.71 18.03 2.42
CA GLU A 80 0.68 17.47 3.77
C GLU A 80 -0.02 16.12 3.72
N PHE A 81 0.71 15.05 4.09
CA PHE A 81 0.20 13.69 4.05
C PHE A 81 0.96 12.74 4.96
N ILE A 82 0.34 11.61 5.26
CA ILE A 82 0.97 10.48 5.92
C ILE A 82 0.53 9.18 5.24
N PHE A 83 1.49 8.32 4.93
CA PHE A 83 1.31 6.93 4.50
C PHE A 83 1.90 6.04 5.55
N THR A 84 1.18 5.00 5.94
CA THR A 84 1.67 3.96 6.83
C THR A 84 1.45 2.60 6.19
N PHE A 85 2.45 1.76 6.28
CA PHE A 85 2.41 0.41 5.77
C PHE A 85 2.88 -0.56 6.84
N LEU A 86 2.05 -1.53 7.17
CA LEU A 86 2.36 -2.63 8.05
C LEU A 86 2.35 -3.90 7.21
N ASP A 87 3.49 -4.57 7.16
CA ASP A 87 3.65 -5.83 6.43
C ASP A 87 3.86 -6.97 7.41
N GLU A 88 3.20 -8.09 7.14
CA GLU A 88 3.37 -9.35 7.84
C GLU A 88 3.22 -9.27 9.36
N LEU A 89 2.21 -8.54 9.87
CA LEU A 89 1.87 -8.68 11.29
C LEU A 89 1.25 -10.05 11.56
N PHE A 90 2.00 -10.94 12.19
CA PHE A 90 1.53 -12.27 12.53
C PHE A 90 0.47 -12.23 13.62
N LEU A 91 -0.74 -12.67 13.28
CA LEU A 91 -1.85 -12.89 14.22
C LEU A 91 -1.86 -14.32 14.75
N ALA A 92 -1.42 -15.27 13.92
CA ALA A 92 -1.13 -16.64 14.29
C ALA A 92 0.11 -17.11 13.54
N PRO A 93 1.10 -17.65 14.23
CA PRO A 93 2.37 -18.08 13.68
C PRO A 93 2.18 -18.98 12.44
N ASP A 94 2.97 -18.74 11.39
CA ASP A 94 3.01 -19.52 10.13
C ASP A 94 1.67 -19.77 9.44
N LEU A 95 0.57 -19.21 9.98
CA LEU A 95 -0.77 -19.46 9.49
C LEU A 95 -1.50 -18.19 9.05
N LEU A 96 -1.48 -17.15 9.88
CA LEU A 96 -2.32 -15.98 9.66
C LEU A 96 -1.55 -14.69 9.90
N TYR A 97 -1.54 -13.81 8.91
CA TYR A 97 -0.96 -12.49 9.06
C TYR A 97 -1.81 -11.39 8.42
N LEU A 98 -1.61 -10.18 8.91
CA LEU A 98 -2.27 -8.97 8.46
C LEU A 98 -1.25 -8.10 7.73
N GLN A 99 -1.64 -7.59 6.55
CA GLN A 99 -1.02 -6.46 5.90
C GLN A 99 -1.99 -5.27 5.97
N TYR A 100 -1.47 -4.07 6.20
CA TYR A 100 -2.31 -2.89 6.26
C TYR A 100 -1.60 -1.69 5.65
N LEU A 101 -2.23 -1.12 4.64
CA LEU A 101 -1.85 0.16 4.07
C LEU A 101 -2.89 1.19 4.46
N ARG A 102 -2.45 2.27 5.10
CA ARG A 102 -3.26 3.46 5.34
C ARG A 102 -2.55 4.68 4.79
N ALA A 103 -3.31 5.54 4.13
CA ALA A 103 -2.84 6.84 3.73
C ALA A 103 -3.87 7.91 4.08
N HIS A 104 -3.38 9.07 4.51
CA HIS A 104 -4.19 10.26 4.74
C HIS A 104 -3.46 11.48 4.19
N GLY A 105 -4.13 12.20 3.31
CA GLY A 105 -3.66 13.47 2.76
C GLY A 105 -4.48 14.62 3.32
N PHE A 106 -3.81 15.64 3.85
CA PHE A 106 -4.43 16.88 4.34
C PHE A 106 -4.43 17.95 3.25
N LYS A 107 -3.42 17.96 2.39
CA LYS A 107 -3.30 18.78 1.19
C LYS A 107 -2.70 17.93 0.08
N PHE A 108 -3.36 17.89 -1.06
CA PHE A 108 -2.88 17.06 -2.17
C PHE A 108 -3.28 17.65 -3.52
N ALA A 109 -2.52 17.29 -4.56
CA ALA A 109 -2.90 17.46 -5.95
C ALA A 109 -2.75 16.13 -6.69
N LEU A 110 -3.77 15.76 -7.44
CA LEU A 110 -3.75 14.58 -8.29
C LEU A 110 -3.79 15.01 -9.75
N GLN A 111 -2.87 14.50 -10.55
CA GLN A 111 -2.93 14.69 -12.00
C GLN A 111 -4.01 13.78 -12.59
N GLN A 112 -4.96 14.37 -13.29
CA GLN A 112 -6.00 13.67 -14.00
C GLN A 112 -5.94 13.99 -15.48
N TYR A 113 -5.65 13.01 -16.30
CA TYR A 113 -5.64 13.17 -17.75
C TYR A 113 -7.06 13.16 -18.30
N SER A 114 -7.36 14.06 -19.22
CA SER A 114 -8.69 14.19 -19.85
C SER A 114 -9.00 13.03 -20.78
N SER A 115 -7.97 12.43 -21.37
CA SER A 115 -8.10 11.26 -22.25
C SER A 115 -7.00 10.23 -21.97
N ARG A 116 -7.24 8.99 -22.37
CA ARG A 116 -6.26 7.91 -22.30
C ARG A 116 -5.94 7.45 -23.72
N GLY A 117 -4.67 7.19 -24.00
CA GLY A 117 -4.23 6.62 -25.27
C GLY A 117 -2.96 7.26 -25.81
N MET A 118 -2.49 6.73 -26.94
CA MET A 118 -1.21 7.12 -27.55
C MET A 118 -1.19 8.56 -28.09
N ASN A 119 -2.36 9.15 -28.32
CA ASN A 119 -2.50 10.51 -28.85
C ASN A 119 -2.77 11.57 -27.76
N THR A 120 -2.69 11.20 -26.48
CA THR A 120 -2.86 12.15 -25.38
C THR A 120 -1.67 13.09 -25.33
N SER A 121 -1.92 14.40 -25.37
CA SER A 121 -0.87 15.40 -25.20
C SER A 121 -0.23 15.27 -23.81
N LYS A 122 1.07 15.50 -23.73
CA LYS A 122 1.81 15.48 -22.46
C LYS A 122 1.22 16.43 -21.40
N ASN A 123 0.60 17.53 -21.83
CA ASN A 123 0.02 18.55 -20.96
C ASN A 123 -1.52 18.50 -20.91
N ASP A 124 -2.14 17.46 -21.49
CA ASP A 124 -3.60 17.28 -21.44
C ASP A 124 -4.03 16.63 -20.11
N PHE A 125 -3.80 17.34 -19.04
CA PHE A 125 -4.21 16.93 -17.70
C PHE A 125 -4.72 18.15 -16.91
N LYS A 126 -5.39 17.84 -15.80
CA LYS A 126 -5.81 18.81 -14.79
C LYS A 126 -5.27 18.39 -13.43
N TYR A 127 -4.99 19.34 -12.58
CA TYR A 127 -4.73 19.07 -11.17
C TYR A 127 -6.03 19.11 -10.39
N GLY A 128 -6.42 18.00 -9.79
CA GLY A 128 -7.45 17.96 -8.76
C GLY A 128 -6.84 18.33 -7.42
N ILE A 129 -7.13 19.52 -6.95
CA ILE A 129 -6.65 20.01 -5.66
C ILE A 129 -7.66 19.63 -4.57
N GLY A 130 -7.19 19.00 -3.52
CA GLY A 130 -8.03 18.56 -2.39
C GLY A 130 -7.42 18.88 -1.04
N ASN A 131 -8.25 18.79 -0.02
CA ASN A 131 -7.91 19.03 1.38
C ASN A 131 -8.09 17.80 2.28
N SER A 132 -8.55 16.69 1.73
CA SER A 132 -8.60 15.40 2.42
C SER A 132 -8.61 14.27 1.40
N TRP A 133 -7.74 13.31 1.60
CA TRP A 133 -7.71 12.06 0.87
C TRP A 133 -7.39 10.93 1.83
N ASP A 134 -8.22 9.90 1.81
CA ASP A 134 -8.14 8.76 2.70
C ASP A 134 -8.06 7.46 1.89
N LEU A 135 -7.16 6.59 2.29
CA LEU A 135 -7.04 5.22 1.82
C LEU A 135 -6.90 4.29 3.01
N ASP A 136 -7.75 3.30 3.09
CA ASP A 136 -7.68 2.19 4.03
C ASP A 136 -7.67 0.87 3.25
N SER A 137 -6.64 0.06 3.46
CA SER A 137 -6.45 -1.19 2.72
C SER A 137 -5.89 -2.31 3.61
N PRO A 138 -6.70 -2.89 4.50
CA PRO A 138 -6.35 -4.09 5.22
C PRO A 138 -6.43 -5.32 4.31
N THR A 139 -5.47 -6.24 4.46
CA THR A 139 -5.47 -7.56 3.82
C THR A 139 -5.09 -8.63 4.83
N LEU A 140 -5.97 -9.59 5.02
CA LEU A 140 -5.74 -10.76 5.86
C LEU A 140 -5.30 -11.91 4.98
N LYS A 141 -4.22 -12.60 5.35
CA LYS A 141 -3.66 -13.70 4.58
C LYS A 141 -3.49 -14.95 5.43
N LEU A 142 -3.97 -16.07 4.90
CA LEU A 142 -3.72 -17.40 5.38
C LEU A 142 -2.58 -18.02 4.59
N THR A 143 -1.64 -18.67 5.27
CA THR A 143 -0.49 -19.33 4.66
C THR A 143 -0.45 -20.79 5.03
N PHE A 144 0.01 -21.61 4.10
CA PHE A 144 0.12 -23.05 4.27
C PHE A 144 1.40 -23.57 3.62
N MET A 145 1.89 -24.73 4.09
CA MET A 145 3.03 -25.42 3.49
C MET A 145 4.26 -24.50 3.37
N ASP A 146 4.64 -23.88 4.46
CA ASP A 146 5.78 -22.96 4.47
C ASP A 146 5.65 -21.85 3.40
N ARG A 147 4.46 -21.23 3.35
CA ARG A 147 4.07 -20.17 2.39
C ARG A 147 4.09 -20.59 0.91
N MET A 148 4.06 -21.89 0.62
CA MET A 148 3.86 -22.33 -0.77
C MET A 148 2.44 -22.06 -1.27
N LEU A 149 1.48 -21.96 -0.36
CA LEU A 149 0.11 -21.55 -0.66
C LEU A 149 -0.30 -20.41 0.27
N GLU A 150 -0.75 -19.32 -0.32
CA GLU A 150 -1.37 -18.21 0.39
C GLU A 150 -2.78 -17.96 -0.15
N ILE A 151 -3.71 -17.64 0.75
CA ILE A 151 -5.07 -17.19 0.43
C ILE A 151 -5.28 -15.86 1.14
N GLY A 152 -5.61 -14.82 0.40
CA GLY A 152 -5.79 -13.46 0.91
C GLY A 152 -7.21 -12.95 0.76
N LEU A 153 -7.68 -12.21 1.75
CA LEU A 153 -8.90 -11.41 1.68
C LEU A 153 -8.54 -9.96 1.99
N GLY A 154 -8.68 -9.10 0.99
CA GLY A 154 -8.37 -7.69 1.06
C GLY A 154 -9.64 -6.83 0.97
N PHE A 155 -9.55 -5.66 1.58
CA PHE A 155 -10.53 -4.60 1.46
C PHE A 155 -9.78 -3.30 1.14
N ASN A 156 -10.27 -2.53 0.17
CA ASN A 156 -9.70 -1.24 -0.16
C ASN A 156 -10.81 -0.20 -0.25
N LYS A 157 -10.70 0.83 0.56
CA LYS A 157 -11.60 1.99 0.53
C LYS A 157 -10.78 3.24 0.30
N GLN A 158 -11.19 4.03 -0.67
CA GLN A 158 -10.54 5.29 -0.98
C GLN A 158 -11.58 6.38 -1.17
N SER A 159 -11.39 7.50 -0.48
CA SER A 159 -12.23 8.68 -0.62
C SER A 159 -11.39 9.95 -0.63
N GLY A 160 -12.00 11.05 -1.10
CA GLY A 160 -11.31 12.35 -1.15
C GLY A 160 -12.28 13.51 -1.20
N LYS A 161 -11.85 14.66 -0.66
CA LYS A 161 -12.56 15.94 -0.73
C LYS A 161 -11.76 16.88 -1.62
N PHE A 162 -12.26 17.06 -2.82
CA PHE A 162 -11.69 17.98 -3.79
C PHE A 162 -12.24 19.39 -3.56
N GLN A 163 -11.39 20.39 -3.75
CA GLN A 163 -11.76 21.80 -3.69
C GLN A 163 -11.97 22.37 -5.07
N LYS A 164 -11.06 22.07 -5.99
CA LYS A 164 -11.08 22.60 -7.35
C LYS A 164 -10.28 21.74 -8.33
N PHE A 165 -10.59 21.86 -9.61
CA PHE A 165 -9.72 21.47 -10.69
C PHE A 165 -9.04 22.71 -11.29
N VAL A 166 -7.73 22.61 -11.58
CA VAL A 166 -6.97 23.65 -12.24
C VAL A 166 -6.21 23.07 -13.43
N THR A 167 -6.03 23.87 -14.48
CA THR A 167 -5.13 23.50 -15.59
C THR A 167 -3.68 23.58 -15.14
N PRO A 168 -2.72 22.94 -15.82
CA PRO A 168 -1.32 23.31 -15.70
C PRO A 168 -1.12 24.75 -16.20
N ASP A 169 -0.14 25.46 -15.65
CA ASP A 169 0.27 26.77 -16.15
C ASP A 169 0.85 26.63 -17.57
N GLU A 170 0.53 27.56 -18.46
CA GLU A 170 0.96 27.49 -19.87
C GLU A 170 2.48 27.58 -20.04
N ASN A 171 3.15 28.29 -19.16
CA ASN A 171 4.60 28.52 -19.23
C ASN A 171 5.39 27.49 -18.41
N ASP A 172 4.78 26.97 -17.34
CA ASP A 172 5.38 25.97 -16.46
C ASP A 172 4.33 24.92 -16.04
N PRO A 173 4.22 23.82 -16.78
CA PRO A 173 3.23 22.79 -16.49
C PRO A 173 3.35 22.13 -15.10
N THR A 174 4.43 22.40 -14.37
CA THR A 174 4.58 21.94 -12.99
C THR A 174 3.82 22.80 -11.98
N LYS A 175 3.33 23.96 -12.39
CA LYS A 175 2.55 24.90 -11.60
C LYS A 175 1.07 24.82 -11.91
N GLN A 176 0.28 25.34 -10.99
CA GLN A 176 -1.16 25.49 -11.17
C GLN A 176 -1.46 26.70 -12.05
N GLY A 177 -2.28 26.48 -13.08
CA GLY A 177 -2.81 27.54 -13.95
C GLY A 177 -4.23 27.97 -13.53
N GLU A 178 -5.14 28.07 -14.51
CA GLU A 178 -6.50 28.56 -14.29
C GLU A 178 -7.42 27.52 -13.62
N THR A 179 -8.33 28.01 -12.77
CA THR A 179 -9.38 27.17 -12.17
C THR A 179 -10.46 26.85 -13.20
N VAL A 180 -10.68 25.56 -13.44
CA VAL A 180 -11.67 25.05 -14.40
C VAL A 180 -12.99 24.72 -13.73
N ALA A 181 -12.94 24.22 -12.49
CA ALA A 181 -14.11 23.87 -11.69
C ALA A 181 -13.82 24.02 -10.21
N THR A 182 -14.84 24.36 -9.43
CA THR A 182 -14.83 24.37 -7.96
C THR A 182 -15.88 23.40 -7.44
N PHE A 183 -15.62 22.81 -6.28
CA PHE A 183 -16.52 21.89 -5.61
C PHE A 183 -16.98 22.47 -4.28
N ASP A 184 -18.13 21.98 -3.81
CA ASP A 184 -18.58 22.27 -2.46
C ASP A 184 -17.54 21.76 -1.45
N PRO A 185 -17.09 22.59 -0.49
CA PRO A 185 -16.02 22.21 0.45
C PRO A 185 -16.34 20.97 1.31
N GLY A 186 -17.60 20.59 1.40
CA GLY A 186 -18.05 19.40 2.14
C GLY A 186 -18.26 18.13 1.29
N LEU A 187 -18.14 18.24 -0.03
CA LEU A 187 -18.40 17.11 -0.92
C LEU A 187 -17.28 16.08 -0.83
N GLU A 188 -17.60 14.94 -0.25
CA GLU A 188 -16.71 13.76 -0.26
C GLU A 188 -17.02 12.88 -1.47
N ILE A 189 -16.00 12.55 -2.23
CA ILE A 189 -16.09 11.66 -3.38
C ILE A 189 -15.47 10.32 -3.00
N ASN A 190 -16.24 9.25 -3.09
CA ASN A 190 -15.72 7.90 -3.01
C ASN A 190 -14.97 7.62 -4.31
N ILE A 191 -13.66 7.33 -4.23
CA ILE A 191 -12.79 7.11 -5.39
C ILE A 191 -12.74 5.62 -5.71
N ALA A 192 -12.67 4.76 -4.69
CA ALA A 192 -12.66 3.31 -4.85
C ALA A 192 -13.26 2.62 -3.62
N ASN A 193 -13.91 1.51 -3.88
CA ASN A 193 -14.39 0.60 -2.84
C ASN A 193 -14.30 -0.82 -3.41
N LYS A 194 -13.28 -1.56 -2.97
CA LYS A 194 -12.89 -2.84 -3.56
C LYS A 194 -12.80 -3.93 -2.50
N ILE A 195 -13.31 -5.12 -2.83
CA ILE A 195 -13.03 -6.36 -2.10
C ILE A 195 -12.16 -7.22 -3.02
N GLU A 196 -11.08 -7.76 -2.48
CA GLU A 196 -10.13 -8.62 -3.17
C GLU A 196 -10.08 -10.00 -2.52
N LEU A 197 -10.22 -11.04 -3.32
CA LEU A 197 -9.84 -12.40 -2.96
C LEU A 197 -8.60 -12.76 -3.76
N SER A 198 -7.53 -13.16 -3.08
CA SER A 198 -6.28 -13.53 -3.74
C SER A 198 -5.86 -14.95 -3.37
N THR A 199 -5.19 -15.62 -4.30
CA THR A 199 -4.48 -16.86 -4.04
C THR A 199 -3.09 -16.77 -4.66
N ARG A 200 -2.08 -17.31 -3.98
CA ARG A 200 -0.72 -17.41 -4.49
C ARG A 200 -0.19 -18.83 -4.29
N ILE A 201 0.31 -19.41 -5.35
CA ILE A 201 1.07 -20.66 -5.34
C ILE A 201 2.53 -20.29 -5.64
N ASP A 202 3.43 -20.64 -4.73
CA ASP A 202 4.80 -20.19 -4.74
C ASP A 202 5.78 -21.36 -4.56
N TYR A 203 6.39 -21.79 -5.65
CA TYR A 203 7.46 -22.80 -5.70
C TYR A 203 8.82 -22.16 -5.95
N THR A 204 9.13 -21.06 -5.24
CA THR A 204 10.41 -20.39 -5.33
C THR A 204 11.32 -20.76 -4.16
N ASP A 205 12.61 -20.45 -4.28
CA ASP A 205 13.62 -20.66 -3.25
C ASP A 205 13.54 -19.67 -2.08
N ASP A 206 12.92 -18.52 -2.30
CA ASP A 206 12.67 -17.50 -1.27
C ASP A 206 11.34 -16.80 -1.57
N TYR A 207 10.45 -16.72 -0.60
CA TYR A 207 9.13 -16.14 -0.83
C TYR A 207 9.14 -14.59 -0.96
N ARG A 208 10.18 -13.91 -0.46
CA ARG A 208 10.32 -12.44 -0.56
C ARG A 208 11.23 -11.99 -1.70
N ASP A 209 12.39 -12.63 -1.85
CA ASP A 209 13.35 -12.30 -2.90
C ASP A 209 13.74 -13.54 -3.70
N PRO A 210 12.82 -14.07 -4.51
CA PRO A 210 13.05 -15.30 -5.26
C PRO A 210 14.12 -15.14 -6.31
N ARG A 211 14.97 -16.16 -6.43
CA ARG A 211 16.00 -16.24 -7.46
C ARG A 211 15.76 -17.39 -8.42
N LYS A 212 15.03 -18.41 -7.96
CA LYS A 212 14.74 -19.59 -8.75
C LYS A 212 13.34 -20.09 -8.44
N GLY A 213 12.64 -20.57 -9.48
CA GLY A 213 11.36 -21.24 -9.32
C GLY A 213 10.21 -20.54 -10.05
N ILE A 214 9.00 -20.83 -9.64
CA ILE A 214 7.78 -20.35 -10.29
C ILE A 214 6.83 -19.87 -9.21
N ARG A 215 6.20 -18.74 -9.47
CA ARG A 215 5.12 -18.15 -8.65
C ARG A 215 3.94 -17.83 -9.53
N ASN A 216 2.76 -18.20 -9.08
CA ASN A 216 1.49 -17.79 -9.71
C ASN A 216 0.59 -17.13 -8.69
N SER A 217 0.08 -15.96 -9.01
CA SER A 217 -0.88 -15.22 -8.20
C SER A 217 -2.15 -14.95 -8.99
N LEU A 218 -3.29 -15.27 -8.41
CA LEU A 218 -4.61 -14.99 -8.95
C LEU A 218 -5.32 -14.01 -8.02
N PHE A 219 -5.86 -12.93 -8.57
CA PHE A 219 -6.64 -11.91 -7.87
C PHE A 219 -8.02 -11.82 -8.48
N LEU A 220 -9.03 -11.85 -7.64
CA LEU A 220 -10.43 -11.63 -7.96
C LEU A 220 -10.88 -10.38 -7.22
N ASP A 221 -11.01 -9.29 -7.95
CA ASP A 221 -11.38 -7.98 -7.43
C ASP A 221 -12.82 -7.66 -7.76
N ARG A 222 -13.62 -7.34 -6.76
CA ARG A 222 -14.94 -6.75 -6.96
C ARG A 222 -14.88 -5.27 -6.61
N GLN A 223 -14.98 -4.44 -7.63
CA GLN A 223 -15.15 -2.99 -7.50
C GLN A 223 -16.62 -2.67 -7.35
N THR A 224 -17.04 -2.12 -6.23
CA THR A 224 -18.39 -1.60 -6.05
C THR A 224 -18.50 -0.19 -6.62
N ALA A 225 -19.66 0.11 -7.21
CA ALA A 225 -19.97 1.46 -7.67
C ALA A 225 -19.81 2.49 -6.55
N THR A 226 -19.15 3.59 -6.84
CA THR A 226 -18.94 4.70 -5.93
C THR A 226 -20.01 5.78 -6.08
N THR A 227 -20.66 5.80 -7.24
CA THR A 227 -21.80 6.66 -7.55
C THR A 227 -22.91 5.85 -8.21
N SER A 228 -24.14 6.38 -8.24
CA SER A 228 -25.28 5.72 -8.90
C SER A 228 -25.15 5.62 -10.42
N SER A 229 -24.22 6.36 -11.02
CA SER A 229 -23.96 6.38 -12.46
C SER A 229 -22.86 5.41 -12.91
N GLU A 230 -22.10 4.83 -11.97
CA GLU A 230 -21.01 3.92 -12.28
C GLU A 230 -21.45 2.45 -12.02
N PRO A 231 -21.19 1.53 -12.94
CA PRO A 231 -21.45 0.13 -12.69
C PRO A 231 -20.43 -0.48 -11.74
N SER A 232 -20.85 -1.43 -10.91
CA SER A 232 -19.94 -2.35 -10.26
C SER A 232 -19.37 -3.31 -11.32
N PHE A 233 -18.11 -3.70 -11.16
CA PHE A 233 -17.46 -4.65 -12.07
C PHE A 233 -16.50 -5.55 -11.32
N ASP A 234 -16.25 -6.71 -11.90
CA ASP A 234 -15.29 -7.68 -11.42
C ASP A 234 -14.05 -7.69 -12.32
N VAL A 235 -12.87 -7.79 -11.71
CA VAL A 235 -11.58 -7.90 -12.42
C VAL A 235 -10.92 -9.20 -11.98
N VAL A 236 -10.45 -9.97 -12.95
CA VAL A 236 -9.64 -11.16 -12.73
C VAL A 236 -8.24 -10.87 -13.25
N THR A 237 -7.26 -10.95 -12.38
CA THR A 237 -5.84 -10.77 -12.74
C THR A 237 -5.08 -12.05 -12.40
N ASN A 238 -4.35 -12.58 -13.38
CA ASN A 238 -3.42 -13.68 -13.16
C ASN A 238 -2.00 -13.20 -13.45
N ASP A 239 -1.11 -13.39 -12.49
CA ASP A 239 0.30 -13.06 -12.60
C ASP A 239 1.14 -14.33 -12.45
N LEU A 240 1.84 -14.72 -13.52
CA LEU A 240 2.75 -15.85 -13.56
C LEU A 240 4.18 -15.33 -13.68
N GLN A 241 5.01 -15.64 -12.71
CA GLN A 241 6.41 -15.26 -12.65
C GLN A 241 7.29 -16.50 -12.66
N ILE A 242 8.32 -16.50 -13.52
CA ILE A 242 9.32 -17.58 -13.64
C ILE A 242 10.68 -16.97 -13.35
N TYR A 243 11.34 -17.45 -12.31
CA TYR A 243 12.64 -16.94 -11.84
C TYR A 243 13.77 -17.84 -12.34
N ILE A 244 14.64 -17.29 -13.19
CA ILE A 244 15.77 -18.02 -13.80
C ILE A 244 17.06 -17.38 -13.28
N PRO A 245 17.86 -18.08 -12.47
CA PRO A 245 19.15 -17.58 -12.02
C PRO A 245 20.13 -17.51 -13.21
N VAL A 246 20.69 -16.33 -13.47
CA VAL A 246 21.66 -16.11 -14.54
C VAL A 246 23.08 -16.01 -13.98
N LEU A 247 23.21 -15.36 -12.83
CA LEU A 247 24.46 -15.21 -12.08
C LEU A 247 24.13 -15.39 -10.59
N GLU A 248 25.17 -15.56 -9.75
CA GLU A 248 24.99 -15.72 -8.29
C GLU A 248 24.06 -14.67 -7.65
N LYS A 249 24.05 -13.44 -8.19
CA LYS A 249 23.28 -12.30 -7.66
C LYS A 249 22.28 -11.70 -8.66
N SER A 250 22.03 -12.36 -9.79
CA SER A 250 21.15 -11.84 -10.84
C SER A 250 20.13 -12.88 -11.26
N THR A 251 18.89 -12.44 -11.42
CA THR A 251 17.75 -13.28 -11.82
C THR A 251 17.00 -12.59 -12.95
N ILE A 252 16.55 -13.35 -13.93
CA ILE A 252 15.58 -12.91 -14.94
C ILE A 252 14.19 -13.35 -14.46
N VAL A 253 13.22 -12.45 -14.55
CA VAL A 253 11.81 -12.67 -14.20
C VAL A 253 10.96 -12.47 -15.45
#